data_abef691ba0e42babac5cf82093392c68
#
_entry.id   abef691ba0e42babac5cf82093392c68
#
_cell.length_a   1.000
_cell.length_b   1.000
_cell.length_c   1.000
_cell.angle_alpha   90.00
_cell.angle_beta   90.00
_cell.angle_gamma   90.00
#
_symmetry.space_group_name_H-M   'P 1'
#
loop_
_entity.id
_entity.type
_entity.pdbx_description
1 polymer ?
#
loop_
_entity_poly.entity_id
_entity_poly.type
_entity_poly.pdbx_seq_one_letter_code
_entity_poly.pdbx_strand_id
1 'polypeptide(L)'
;MTRIPDDALLLHAPPLRRHMPVLAARGAGLVDHAGVARMLRARVGGQFWAPAPDVVRPVIVTASTVEQRRHGQARLAVLLDRILTCVRPDEVLLVAHDRHGAAARMARRRGIAAIYGPVDPHALLDGGREVHGLGLGDLVRLAALRGLRAVRYATAHDEAPQPVTYDACAHDLTVRTTYTDPFDGAVVPLGRIVDILSLWRARIVSGREISACVGMALWKRERIGEFLAHAPGHPAFCRSATAALRLAGRVQGGGAIAGWATRLPEGIVRDAQAAGVALWRVEDGFVRSVGLGSDLCVPCSIFVDRRGIYYDPSEPSDLEHILATTDFDAGILARAERLITRMVDGGVSKYGRADTTVPPPTWDAGGRRVLLVPGQVADDLSVRAGGGAIQGNEELLRAVRKHNPDAFVIYRPHPDVDAGHRAGHLQDAQIMRYADMVSRGGSITTLMMQVDEIHTLTSLAGFEGLLRGRSVVTYGVPFYAGWGLTTDLGDVPCVRRNRSLSIKALVAGTLLLYPLYIDPLTRLPCEVETLLGRFGDRTVWRVSMLTRLRQLQGKLAHLCGRRNNK
;
A
#
# COMPACT_ATOMS: atom_id res chain seq x y z
N MET A 1 -18.11 19.91 -1.66
CA MET A 1 -16.85 20.66 -1.81
C MET A 1 -16.61 21.40 -0.50
N THR A 2 -15.68 20.92 0.31
CA THR A 2 -15.29 21.57 1.58
C THR A 2 -14.64 22.92 1.27
N ARG A 3 -15.10 23.99 1.89
CA ARG A 3 -14.48 25.32 1.78
C ARG A 3 -13.03 25.23 2.27
N ILE A 4 -12.08 25.42 1.37
CA ILE A 4 -10.69 25.69 1.74
C ILE A 4 -10.65 27.17 2.13
N PRO A 5 -10.25 27.53 3.36
CA PRO A 5 -10.15 28.94 3.77
C PRO A 5 -9.15 29.72 2.91
N ASP A 6 -9.29 31.02 2.86
CA ASP A 6 -8.45 31.95 2.08
C ASP A 6 -6.97 31.98 2.50
N ASP A 7 -6.70 31.56 3.74
CA ASP A 7 -5.37 31.31 4.28
C ASP A 7 -4.98 29.84 4.16
N ALA A 8 -5.36 29.18 3.05
CA ALA A 8 -5.11 27.78 2.87
C ALA A 8 -3.63 27.45 3.12
N LEU A 9 -3.43 26.55 4.05
CA LEU A 9 -2.11 26.03 4.35
C LEU A 9 -1.62 25.21 3.15
N LEU A 10 -0.32 25.32 2.83
CA LEU A 10 0.27 24.69 1.65
C LEU A 10 0.11 23.16 1.63
N LEU A 11 0.04 22.53 2.80
CA LEU A 11 -0.10 21.07 2.92
C LEU A 11 -1.55 20.68 3.20
N HIS A 12 -2.19 20.09 2.21
CA HIS A 12 -3.52 19.54 2.31
C HIS A 12 -3.57 18.10 1.82
N ALA A 13 -4.58 17.37 2.32
CA ALA A 13 -4.82 16.00 1.93
C ALA A 13 -5.41 15.93 0.50
N PRO A 14 -4.93 15.00 -0.36
CA PRO A 14 -5.56 14.73 -1.64
C PRO A 14 -6.96 14.13 -1.45
N PRO A 15 -7.88 14.28 -2.42
CA PRO A 15 -9.26 13.81 -2.30
C PRO A 15 -9.37 12.29 -2.50
N LEU A 16 -8.73 11.51 -1.64
CA LEU A 16 -8.80 10.04 -1.61
C LEU A 16 -10.18 9.55 -1.16
N ARG A 17 -10.86 10.37 -0.34
CA ARG A 17 -12.20 10.10 0.18
C ARG A 17 -13.06 11.36 0.15
N ARG A 18 -14.38 11.17 0.32
CA ARG A 18 -15.35 12.29 0.37
C ARG A 18 -15.03 13.28 1.49
N HIS A 19 -14.60 12.77 2.64
CA HIS A 19 -14.20 13.59 3.79
C HIS A 19 -12.76 13.22 4.16
N MET A 20 -11.86 14.18 3.98
CA MET A 20 -10.45 14.04 4.33
C MET A 20 -10.17 14.74 5.65
N PRO A 21 -9.25 14.21 6.47
CA PRO A 21 -8.83 14.87 7.70
C PRO A 21 -8.12 16.19 7.41
N VAL A 22 -8.23 17.13 8.33
CA VAL A 22 -7.42 18.35 8.32
C VAL A 22 -6.04 17.98 8.85
N LEU A 23 -5.00 18.20 8.03
CA LEU A 23 -3.62 17.84 8.37
C LEU A 23 -2.85 18.98 9.03
N ALA A 24 -3.30 20.22 8.83
CA ALA A 24 -2.59 21.41 9.28
C ALA A 24 -3.58 22.48 9.73
N ALA A 25 -3.22 23.24 10.75
CA ALA A 25 -3.97 24.38 11.26
C ALA A 25 -3.02 25.52 11.62
N ARG A 26 -3.52 26.75 11.73
CA ARG A 26 -2.73 27.86 12.28
C ARG A 26 -2.36 27.55 13.73
N GLY A 27 -1.10 27.76 14.08
CA GLY A 27 -0.56 27.46 15.40
C GLY A 27 0.88 27.94 15.55
N ALA A 28 1.52 27.55 16.63
CA ALA A 28 2.92 27.82 16.91
C ALA A 28 3.75 26.56 16.70
N GLY A 29 4.77 26.65 15.84
CA GLY A 29 5.75 25.59 15.58
C GLY A 29 7.17 26.11 15.76
N LEU A 30 8.13 25.29 15.39
CA LEU A 30 9.55 25.63 15.37
C LEU A 30 10.07 25.68 13.93
N VAL A 31 11.11 26.47 13.70
CA VAL A 31 11.77 26.52 12.39
C VAL A 31 12.31 25.15 12.01
N ASP A 32 11.90 24.63 10.84
CA ASP A 32 12.29 23.32 10.32
C ASP A 32 12.62 23.39 8.82
N HIS A 33 13.79 23.93 8.51
CA HIS A 33 14.28 23.98 7.13
C HIS A 33 14.53 22.58 6.53
N ALA A 34 14.90 21.60 7.36
CA ALA A 34 15.09 20.23 6.91
C ALA A 34 13.76 19.60 6.46
N GLY A 35 12.67 19.86 7.20
CA GLY A 35 11.32 19.46 6.82
C GLY A 35 10.86 20.11 5.52
N VAL A 36 11.13 21.40 5.32
CA VAL A 36 10.85 22.10 4.05
C VAL A 36 11.62 21.48 2.90
N ALA A 37 12.93 21.26 3.05
CA ALA A 37 13.74 20.61 2.02
C ALA A 37 13.25 19.18 1.71
N ARG A 38 12.82 18.42 2.73
CA ARG A 38 12.20 17.10 2.57
C ARG A 38 10.88 17.19 1.78
N MET A 39 10.02 18.17 2.09
CA MET A 39 8.77 18.43 1.37
C MET A 39 9.01 18.67 -0.13
N LEU A 40 9.98 19.50 -0.47
CA LEU A 40 10.33 19.82 -1.85
C LEU A 40 10.88 18.60 -2.60
N ARG A 41 11.77 17.81 -1.97
CA ARG A 41 12.27 16.55 -2.55
C ARG A 41 11.16 15.52 -2.76
N ALA A 42 10.23 15.42 -1.82
CA ALA A 42 9.06 14.55 -1.89
C ALA A 42 8.01 15.04 -2.90
N ARG A 43 8.15 16.28 -3.39
CA ARG A 43 7.22 16.92 -4.34
C ARG A 43 5.78 16.94 -3.81
N VAL A 44 5.58 17.25 -2.53
CA VAL A 44 4.28 17.42 -1.90
C VAL A 44 4.03 18.87 -1.55
N GLY A 45 2.76 19.26 -1.44
CA GLY A 45 2.32 20.63 -1.27
C GLY A 45 1.49 21.13 -2.47
N GLY A 46 0.55 22.01 -2.21
CA GLY A 46 -0.47 22.38 -3.18
C GLY A 46 -1.27 21.18 -3.65
N GLN A 47 -1.71 21.20 -4.89
CA GLN A 47 -2.47 20.10 -5.50
C GLN A 47 -1.54 19.05 -6.15
N PHE A 48 -0.53 18.58 -5.44
CA PHE A 48 0.49 17.64 -5.90
C PHE A 48 -0.07 16.32 -6.46
N TRP A 49 -1.32 15.99 -6.14
CA TRP A 49 -2.03 14.82 -6.65
C TRP A 49 -2.70 15.06 -8.01
N ALA A 50 -2.67 16.27 -8.53
CA ALA A 50 -3.23 16.58 -9.83
C ALA A 50 -2.37 15.96 -10.97
N PRO A 51 -2.90 15.82 -12.19
CA PRO A 51 -2.10 15.36 -13.32
C PRO A 51 -0.95 16.34 -13.64
N ALA A 52 0.10 15.79 -14.26
CA ALA A 52 1.16 16.62 -14.80
C ALA A 52 0.62 17.52 -15.92
N PRO A 53 1.20 18.70 -16.15
CA PRO A 53 0.79 19.58 -17.24
C PRO A 53 1.21 19.05 -18.60
N ASP A 54 0.37 19.25 -19.62
CA ASP A 54 0.72 18.95 -21.03
C ASP A 54 1.64 20.01 -21.64
N VAL A 55 1.69 21.20 -21.01
CA VAL A 55 2.49 22.34 -21.45
C VAL A 55 3.10 23.08 -20.27
N VAL A 56 4.36 23.48 -20.41
CA VAL A 56 5.06 24.35 -19.46
C VAL A 56 5.62 25.58 -20.18
N ARG A 57 5.74 26.70 -19.47
CA ARG A 57 6.33 27.95 -19.95
C ARG A 57 7.12 28.61 -18.83
N PRO A 58 8.14 29.42 -19.13
CA PRO A 58 9.00 30.06 -18.13
C PRO A 58 8.26 31.03 -17.23
N VAL A 59 7.23 31.71 -17.70
CA VAL A 59 6.46 32.70 -16.93
C VAL A 59 5.04 32.18 -16.69
N ILE A 60 4.69 32.01 -15.43
CA ILE A 60 3.39 31.47 -15.02
C ILE A 60 2.56 32.59 -14.40
N VAL A 61 1.34 32.78 -14.90
CA VAL A 61 0.37 33.76 -14.37
C VAL A 61 -0.81 32.99 -13.77
N THR A 62 -1.13 33.26 -12.51
CA THR A 62 -2.18 32.56 -11.77
C THR A 62 -2.92 33.49 -10.80
N ALA A 63 -3.97 32.97 -10.17
CA ALA A 63 -4.65 33.63 -9.05
C ALA A 63 -4.89 32.62 -7.92
N SER A 64 -4.88 33.11 -6.67
CA SER A 64 -5.29 32.30 -5.53
C SER A 64 -6.75 31.84 -5.67
N THR A 65 -7.13 30.75 -5.00
CA THR A 65 -8.50 30.20 -5.06
C THR A 65 -9.56 31.21 -4.65
N VAL A 66 -9.22 32.12 -3.72
CA VAL A 66 -10.10 33.18 -3.25
C VAL A 66 -10.32 34.25 -4.31
N GLU A 67 -9.23 34.71 -4.89
CA GLU A 67 -9.28 35.72 -5.94
C GLU A 67 -10.01 35.22 -7.19
N GLN A 68 -9.93 33.90 -7.45
CA GLN A 68 -10.68 33.29 -8.55
C GLN A 68 -12.20 33.30 -8.35
N ARG A 69 -12.67 33.27 -7.09
CA ARG A 69 -14.12 33.30 -6.75
C ARG A 69 -14.74 34.67 -6.68
N ARG A 70 -13.94 35.75 -6.42
CA ARG A 70 -14.41 37.14 -6.22
C ARG A 70 -14.08 38.01 -7.42
N HIS A 71 -14.88 37.96 -8.49
CA HIS A 71 -14.61 38.76 -9.70
C HIS A 71 -13.18 38.60 -10.27
N GLY A 72 -12.45 37.60 -9.81
CA GLY A 72 -11.02 37.44 -10.04
C GLY A 72 -10.65 37.18 -11.49
N GLN A 73 -11.57 36.71 -12.33
CA GLN A 73 -11.28 36.47 -13.75
C GLN A 73 -11.00 37.75 -14.52
N ALA A 74 -11.71 38.86 -14.20
CA ALA A 74 -11.44 40.15 -14.79
C ALA A 74 -10.09 40.72 -14.30
N ARG A 75 -9.82 40.58 -12.99
CA ARG A 75 -8.55 41.03 -12.39
C ARG A 75 -7.37 40.18 -12.91
N LEU A 76 -7.55 38.90 -13.09
CA LEU A 76 -6.53 38.00 -13.65
C LEU A 76 -6.25 38.35 -15.12
N ALA A 77 -7.26 38.79 -15.88
CA ALA A 77 -7.07 39.26 -17.25
C ALA A 77 -6.24 40.58 -17.27
N VAL A 78 -6.50 41.52 -16.35
CA VAL A 78 -5.70 42.74 -16.22
C VAL A 78 -4.24 42.41 -15.83
N LEU A 79 -4.03 41.51 -14.88
CA LEU A 79 -2.68 41.07 -14.53
C LEU A 79 -1.96 40.41 -15.73
N LEU A 80 -2.65 39.56 -16.46
CA LEU A 80 -2.12 38.91 -17.64
C LEU A 80 -1.72 39.95 -18.71
N ASP A 81 -2.56 40.92 -18.99
CA ASP A 81 -2.28 42.01 -19.96
C ASP A 81 -1.03 42.82 -19.54
N ARG A 82 -0.92 43.14 -18.27
CA ARG A 82 0.26 43.79 -17.69
C ARG A 82 1.55 42.99 -17.88
N ILE A 83 1.54 41.67 -17.63
CA ILE A 83 2.72 40.83 -17.82
C ILE A 83 3.13 40.79 -19.30
N LEU A 84 2.16 40.82 -20.22
CA LEU A 84 2.39 40.82 -21.64
C LEU A 84 3.00 42.14 -22.17
N THR A 85 3.07 43.20 -21.37
CA THR A 85 3.83 44.39 -21.75
C THR A 85 5.34 44.18 -21.70
N CYS A 86 5.79 43.18 -20.91
CA CYS A 86 7.21 42.91 -20.66
C CYS A 86 7.67 41.50 -21.11
N VAL A 87 6.73 40.57 -21.40
CA VAL A 87 7.02 39.19 -21.71
C VAL A 87 6.28 38.76 -22.98
N ARG A 88 6.92 37.98 -23.83
CA ARG A 88 6.31 37.47 -25.07
C ARG A 88 5.19 36.47 -24.77
N PRO A 89 4.09 36.49 -25.54
CA PRO A 89 2.96 35.57 -25.32
C PRO A 89 3.33 34.07 -25.33
N ASP A 90 4.32 33.67 -26.13
CA ASP A 90 4.80 32.30 -26.23
C ASP A 90 5.60 31.82 -25.00
N GLU A 91 6.06 32.75 -24.15
CA GLU A 91 6.74 32.46 -22.89
C GLU A 91 5.79 32.37 -21.69
N VAL A 92 4.51 32.79 -21.87
CA VAL A 92 3.54 32.88 -20.78
C VAL A 92 2.62 31.68 -20.75
N LEU A 93 2.34 31.19 -19.54
CA LEU A 93 1.33 30.18 -19.24
C LEU A 93 0.30 30.76 -18.25
N LEU A 94 -0.96 30.74 -18.64
CA LEU A 94 -2.07 31.05 -17.74
C LEU A 94 -2.52 29.78 -17.02
N VAL A 95 -2.57 29.82 -15.68
CA VAL A 95 -3.18 28.77 -14.85
C VAL A 95 -4.44 29.32 -14.19
N ALA A 96 -5.62 28.85 -14.61
CA ALA A 96 -6.91 29.35 -14.17
C ALA A 96 -7.92 28.22 -13.94
N HIS A 97 -8.97 28.44 -13.14
CA HIS A 97 -10.01 27.44 -12.93
C HIS A 97 -11.11 27.47 -13.99
N ASP A 98 -11.43 28.67 -14.50
CA ASP A 98 -12.53 28.86 -15.44
C ASP A 98 -12.03 29.06 -16.88
N ARG A 99 -12.30 28.09 -17.73
CA ARG A 99 -11.95 28.14 -19.17
C ARG A 99 -12.79 29.12 -20.00
N HIS A 100 -13.86 29.66 -19.42
CA HIS A 100 -14.75 30.62 -20.07
C HIS A 100 -14.62 32.05 -19.53
N GLY A 101 -13.81 32.26 -18.49
CA GLY A 101 -13.56 33.52 -17.85
C GLY A 101 -12.86 34.57 -18.76
N ALA A 102 -12.76 35.78 -18.28
CA ALA A 102 -12.13 36.88 -19.03
C ALA A 102 -10.65 36.61 -19.35
N ALA A 103 -9.88 36.09 -18.37
CA ALA A 103 -8.47 35.71 -18.57
C ALA A 103 -8.31 34.61 -19.62
N ALA A 104 -9.19 33.63 -19.62
CA ALA A 104 -9.17 32.55 -20.60
C ALA A 104 -9.51 33.02 -22.02
N ARG A 105 -10.47 33.94 -22.14
CA ARG A 105 -10.78 34.58 -23.46
C ARG A 105 -9.61 35.42 -23.97
N MET A 106 -8.94 36.15 -23.08
CA MET A 106 -7.73 36.92 -23.43
C MET A 106 -6.61 35.99 -23.89
N ALA A 107 -6.32 34.94 -23.13
CA ALA A 107 -5.28 33.96 -23.48
C ALA A 107 -5.50 33.41 -24.89
N ARG A 108 -6.72 32.98 -25.20
CA ARG A 108 -7.05 32.51 -26.56
C ARG A 108 -6.84 33.55 -27.66
N ARG A 109 -7.27 34.82 -27.42
CA ARG A 109 -7.10 35.90 -28.39
C ARG A 109 -5.63 36.25 -28.64
N ARG A 110 -4.79 36.11 -27.62
CA ARG A 110 -3.36 36.44 -27.67
C ARG A 110 -2.46 35.25 -27.99
N GLY A 111 -3.02 34.04 -28.22
CA GLY A 111 -2.25 32.81 -28.48
C GLY A 111 -1.45 32.29 -27.28
N ILE A 112 -1.87 32.64 -26.03
CA ILE A 112 -1.18 32.24 -24.82
C ILE A 112 -1.60 30.81 -24.43
N ALA A 113 -0.64 29.97 -24.06
CA ALA A 113 -0.90 28.66 -23.49
C ALA A 113 -1.67 28.78 -22.18
N ALA A 114 -2.67 27.92 -21.96
CA ALA A 114 -3.48 27.98 -20.74
C ALA A 114 -3.84 26.58 -20.23
N ILE A 115 -3.77 26.41 -18.92
CA ILE A 115 -4.24 25.22 -18.21
C ILE A 115 -5.45 25.59 -17.36
N TYR A 116 -6.50 24.75 -17.45
CA TYR A 116 -7.73 24.98 -16.70
C TYR A 116 -8.02 23.82 -15.77
N GLY A 117 -8.09 24.11 -14.48
CA GLY A 117 -8.33 23.13 -13.43
C GLY A 117 -7.07 22.74 -12.63
N PRO A 118 -7.16 21.64 -11.88
CA PRO A 118 -6.06 21.18 -11.05
C PRO A 118 -4.90 20.64 -11.89
N VAL A 119 -3.68 21.04 -11.54
CA VAL A 119 -2.42 20.60 -12.16
C VAL A 119 -1.37 20.38 -11.09
N ASP A 120 -0.48 19.39 -11.26
CA ASP A 120 0.66 19.16 -10.35
C ASP A 120 1.57 20.40 -10.37
N PRO A 121 1.62 21.16 -9.26
CA PRO A 121 2.39 22.39 -9.21
C PRO A 121 3.90 22.17 -9.31
N HIS A 122 4.40 21.00 -8.84
CA HIS A 122 5.82 20.69 -8.92
C HIS A 122 6.26 20.41 -10.35
N ALA A 123 5.44 19.64 -11.10
CA ALA A 123 5.71 19.38 -12.50
C ALA A 123 5.62 20.66 -13.35
N LEU A 124 4.68 21.53 -13.01
CA LEU A 124 4.54 22.82 -13.67
C LEU A 124 5.75 23.74 -13.44
N LEU A 125 6.28 23.77 -12.21
CA LEU A 125 7.43 24.61 -11.82
C LEU A 125 8.78 24.06 -12.32
N ASP A 126 8.86 22.81 -12.79
CA ASP A 126 10.10 22.28 -13.37
C ASP A 126 10.57 23.06 -14.62
N GLY A 127 9.63 23.60 -15.39
CA GLY A 127 9.91 24.46 -16.55
C GLY A 127 9.71 25.95 -16.28
N GLY A 128 9.34 26.34 -15.06
CA GLY A 128 9.09 27.72 -14.66
C GLY A 128 10.36 28.47 -14.27
N ARG A 129 10.42 29.74 -14.61
CA ARG A 129 11.44 30.70 -14.15
C ARG A 129 10.86 31.67 -13.13
N GLU A 130 9.63 32.11 -13.37
CA GLU A 130 8.93 33.05 -12.50
C GLU A 130 7.42 32.81 -12.44
N VAL A 131 6.82 33.17 -11.31
CA VAL A 131 5.38 33.00 -11.06
C VAL A 131 4.80 34.36 -10.59
N HIS A 132 3.79 34.80 -11.30
CA HIS A 132 3.01 36.00 -10.98
C HIS A 132 1.62 35.60 -10.50
N GLY A 133 1.31 35.86 -9.22
CA GLY A 133 0.04 35.47 -8.61
C GLY A 133 -0.81 36.64 -8.15
N LEU A 134 -2.08 36.68 -8.55
CA LEU A 134 -3.08 37.49 -7.89
C LEU A 134 -3.45 36.83 -6.56
N GLY A 135 -3.03 37.43 -5.45
CA GLY A 135 -3.05 36.83 -4.12
C GLY A 135 -1.92 35.79 -3.90
N LEU A 136 -1.83 35.26 -2.67
CA LEU A 136 -0.81 34.32 -2.25
C LEU A 136 -1.33 32.87 -2.36
N GLY A 137 -1.31 32.32 -3.57
CA GLY A 137 -1.70 30.93 -3.84
C GLY A 137 -0.55 29.94 -3.68
N ASP A 138 -0.87 28.62 -3.73
CA ASP A 138 0.09 27.53 -3.57
C ASP A 138 1.23 27.58 -4.57
N LEU A 139 0.94 27.92 -5.83
CA LEU A 139 1.95 28.00 -6.88
C LEU A 139 2.99 29.08 -6.60
N VAL A 140 2.55 30.26 -6.08
CA VAL A 140 3.45 31.36 -5.70
C VAL A 140 4.32 30.96 -4.51
N ARG A 141 3.73 30.31 -3.49
CA ARG A 141 4.46 29.82 -2.31
C ARG A 141 5.49 28.75 -2.69
N LEU A 142 5.09 27.76 -3.49
CA LEU A 142 5.99 26.70 -3.95
C LEU A 142 7.11 27.23 -4.85
N ALA A 143 6.83 28.21 -5.71
CA ALA A 143 7.84 28.88 -6.51
C ALA A 143 8.90 29.55 -5.63
N ALA A 144 8.47 30.33 -4.61
CA ALA A 144 9.38 30.95 -3.64
C ALA A 144 10.21 29.91 -2.88
N LEU A 145 9.58 28.82 -2.38
CA LEU A 145 10.28 27.73 -1.67
C LEU A 145 11.27 26.98 -2.57
N ARG A 146 11.06 26.95 -3.89
CA ARG A 146 11.98 26.37 -4.87
C ARG A 146 13.07 27.33 -5.35
N GLY A 147 13.10 28.56 -4.84
CA GLY A 147 14.07 29.60 -5.24
C GLY A 147 13.76 30.24 -6.59
N LEU A 148 12.55 30.06 -7.14
CA LEU A 148 12.10 30.75 -8.34
C LEU A 148 11.63 32.16 -8.00
N ARG A 149 11.65 33.07 -8.98
CA ARG A 149 11.08 34.40 -8.80
C ARG A 149 9.57 34.28 -8.58
N ALA A 150 9.11 34.63 -7.39
CA ALA A 150 7.70 34.60 -7.01
C ALA A 150 7.20 35.99 -6.65
N VAL A 151 6.12 36.42 -7.30
CA VAL A 151 5.59 37.78 -7.16
C VAL A 151 4.10 37.71 -6.86
N ARG A 152 3.69 38.40 -5.80
CA ARG A 152 2.30 38.56 -5.40
C ARG A 152 1.79 39.94 -5.77
N TYR A 153 0.58 39.98 -6.29
CA TYR A 153 -0.21 41.18 -6.49
C TYR A 153 -1.41 41.14 -5.53
N ALA A 154 -1.60 42.14 -4.68
CA ALA A 154 -2.77 42.24 -3.81
C ALA A 154 -4.01 42.65 -4.64
N THR A 155 -3.80 43.54 -5.62
CA THR A 155 -4.79 43.88 -6.65
C THR A 155 -4.16 43.77 -8.05
N ALA A 156 -4.97 43.72 -9.10
CA ALA A 156 -4.46 43.70 -10.47
C ALA A 156 -3.78 45.00 -10.92
N HIS A 157 -4.03 46.08 -10.20
CA HIS A 157 -3.54 47.42 -10.47
C HIS A 157 -2.38 47.86 -9.56
N ASP A 158 -1.86 46.93 -8.70
CA ASP A 158 -0.75 47.29 -7.81
C ASP A 158 0.46 47.76 -8.62
N GLU A 159 0.89 48.98 -8.38
CA GLU A 159 2.07 49.55 -9.01
C GLU A 159 3.36 48.89 -8.52
N ALA A 160 3.37 48.44 -7.26
CA ALA A 160 4.50 47.76 -6.64
C ALA A 160 4.16 46.28 -6.30
N PRO A 161 4.45 45.32 -7.19
CA PRO A 161 4.29 43.93 -6.90
C PRO A 161 5.20 43.48 -5.74
N GLN A 162 4.67 42.69 -4.84
CA GLN A 162 5.39 42.22 -3.65
C GLN A 162 6.16 40.92 -3.95
N PRO A 163 7.50 40.89 -3.80
CA PRO A 163 8.25 39.65 -3.90
C PRO A 163 7.85 38.71 -2.74
N VAL A 164 7.72 37.43 -3.06
CA VAL A 164 7.48 36.38 -2.07
C VAL A 164 8.79 35.62 -1.87
N THR A 165 9.28 35.61 -0.64
CA THR A 165 10.59 35.04 -0.31
C THR A 165 10.48 33.62 0.23
N TYR A 166 11.57 32.84 0.10
CA TYR A 166 11.71 31.54 0.73
C TYR A 166 11.45 31.63 2.23
N ASP A 167 12.12 32.58 2.93
CA ASP A 167 12.05 32.69 4.39
C ASP A 167 10.61 32.97 4.88
N ALA A 168 9.88 33.83 4.20
CA ALA A 168 8.48 34.12 4.55
C ALA A 168 7.60 32.87 4.41
N CYS A 169 7.78 32.08 3.34
CA CYS A 169 7.03 30.86 3.11
C CYS A 169 7.46 29.73 4.05
N ALA A 170 8.76 29.57 4.31
CA ALA A 170 9.28 28.59 5.24
C ALA A 170 8.83 28.88 6.68
N HIS A 171 8.86 30.15 7.08
CA HIS A 171 8.36 30.58 8.38
C HIS A 171 6.85 30.33 8.54
N ASP A 172 6.04 30.63 7.53
CA ASP A 172 4.60 30.33 7.55
C ASP A 172 4.33 28.82 7.68
N LEU A 173 5.09 28.01 6.94
CA LEU A 173 4.94 26.56 6.92
C LEU A 173 5.42 25.87 8.22
N THR A 174 6.42 26.40 8.90
CA THR A 174 7.05 25.76 10.05
C THR A 174 6.69 26.39 11.39
N VAL A 175 6.72 27.73 11.46
CA VAL A 175 6.51 28.48 12.72
C VAL A 175 5.04 28.79 12.95
N ARG A 176 4.29 29.13 11.89
CA ARG A 176 2.87 29.51 12.00
C ARG A 176 1.89 28.38 11.74
N THR A 177 2.39 27.15 11.61
CA THR A 177 1.57 25.98 11.29
C THR A 177 1.83 24.85 12.25
N THR A 178 0.77 24.24 12.77
CA THR A 178 0.79 23.00 13.55
C THR A 178 0.23 21.89 12.70
N TYR A 179 0.81 20.72 12.79
CA TYR A 179 0.42 19.54 12.00
C TYR A 179 -0.17 18.45 12.89
N THR A 180 -1.15 17.72 12.34
CA THR A 180 -1.88 16.66 13.03
C THR A 180 -1.80 15.38 12.22
N ASP A 181 -1.34 14.29 12.84
CA ASP A 181 -1.34 12.96 12.22
C ASP A 181 -2.81 12.52 11.99
N PRO A 182 -3.19 12.16 10.75
CA PRO A 182 -4.56 11.81 10.42
C PRO A 182 -5.03 10.48 11.03
N PHE A 183 -4.12 9.68 11.58
CA PHE A 183 -4.44 8.34 12.07
C PHE A 183 -4.77 8.33 13.58
N ASP A 184 -4.14 9.17 14.38
CA ASP A 184 -4.33 9.21 15.84
C ASP A 184 -4.67 10.59 16.40
N GLY A 185 -4.60 11.65 15.58
CA GLY A 185 -4.88 13.02 15.98
C GLY A 185 -3.74 13.69 16.75
N ALA A 186 -2.58 13.06 16.88
CA ALA A 186 -1.44 13.62 17.60
C ALA A 186 -0.83 14.81 16.83
N VAL A 187 -0.34 15.79 17.59
CA VAL A 187 0.48 16.86 17.00
C VAL A 187 1.85 16.30 16.65
N VAL A 188 2.26 16.52 15.40
CA VAL A 188 3.47 15.92 14.83
C VAL A 188 4.33 16.96 14.11
N PRO A 189 5.65 16.70 13.94
CA PRO A 189 6.52 17.58 13.15
C PRO A 189 6.15 17.52 11.65
N LEU A 190 6.54 18.58 10.91
CA LEU A 190 6.35 18.71 9.46
C LEU A 190 6.83 17.44 8.71
N GLY A 191 7.98 16.90 9.08
CA GLY A 191 8.56 15.72 8.44
C GLY A 191 7.61 14.51 8.43
N ARG A 192 6.83 14.29 9.50
CA ARG A 192 5.83 13.19 9.57
C ARG A 192 4.70 13.38 8.55
N ILE A 193 4.20 14.60 8.40
CA ILE A 193 3.16 14.89 7.40
C ILE A 193 3.70 14.75 5.98
N VAL A 194 4.93 15.16 5.76
CA VAL A 194 5.62 14.97 4.47
C VAL A 194 5.70 13.48 4.11
N ASP A 195 6.01 12.61 5.07
CA ASP A 195 6.05 11.15 4.84
C ASP A 195 4.68 10.59 4.45
N ILE A 196 3.64 10.99 5.16
CA ILE A 196 2.26 10.59 4.88
C ILE A 196 1.84 11.06 3.48
N LEU A 197 2.09 12.32 3.14
CA LEU A 197 1.74 12.86 1.82
C LEU A 197 2.58 12.23 0.71
N SER A 198 3.83 11.88 0.96
CA SER A 198 4.70 11.15 0.02
C SER A 198 4.15 9.77 -0.28
N LEU A 199 3.73 9.04 0.77
CA LEU A 199 3.04 7.76 0.62
C LEU A 199 1.78 7.90 -0.23
N TRP A 200 0.92 8.89 0.08
CA TRP A 200 -0.31 9.12 -0.66
C TRP A 200 -0.05 9.51 -2.12
N ARG A 201 0.97 10.35 -2.37
CA ARG A 201 1.41 10.68 -3.73
C ARG A 201 1.81 9.42 -4.52
N ALA A 202 2.66 8.58 -3.94
CA ALA A 202 3.10 7.34 -4.57
C ALA A 202 1.91 6.41 -4.91
N ARG A 203 0.93 6.29 -4.00
CA ARG A 203 -0.28 5.50 -4.22
C ARG A 203 -1.15 6.05 -5.36
N ILE A 204 -1.35 7.36 -5.41
CA ILE A 204 -2.14 8.03 -6.46
C ILE A 204 -1.47 7.85 -7.82
N VAL A 205 -0.17 8.04 -7.90
CA VAL A 205 0.59 7.88 -9.15
C VAL A 205 0.50 6.44 -9.66
N SER A 206 0.76 5.46 -8.79
CA SER A 206 0.65 4.04 -9.15
C SER A 206 -0.80 3.64 -9.48
N GLY A 207 -1.79 4.17 -8.76
CA GLY A 207 -3.21 3.91 -9.03
C GLY A 207 -3.66 4.37 -10.42
N ARG A 208 -3.08 5.44 -10.95
CA ARG A 208 -3.38 5.97 -12.29
C ARG A 208 -2.92 5.08 -13.43
N GLU A 209 -1.92 4.24 -13.19
CA GLU A 209 -1.45 3.27 -14.19
C GLU A 209 -2.48 2.15 -14.41
N ILE A 210 -3.43 1.95 -13.46
CA ILE A 210 -4.42 0.88 -13.51
C ILE A 210 -5.73 1.42 -14.11
N SER A 211 -6.11 0.91 -15.27
CA SER A 211 -7.34 1.31 -15.97
C SER A 211 -8.55 0.48 -15.55
N ALA A 212 -8.33 -0.80 -15.22
CA ALA A 212 -9.41 -1.72 -14.91
C ALA A 212 -9.02 -2.77 -13.88
N CYS A 213 -10.01 -3.26 -13.14
CA CYS A 213 -9.88 -4.36 -12.19
C CYS A 213 -10.77 -5.54 -12.61
N VAL A 214 -10.25 -6.78 -12.52
CA VAL A 214 -10.98 -8.02 -12.82
C VAL A 214 -10.83 -9.05 -11.69
N GLY A 215 -11.75 -10.00 -11.59
CA GLY A 215 -11.72 -11.07 -10.60
C GLY A 215 -12.02 -10.63 -9.16
N MET A 216 -12.31 -9.36 -8.91
CA MET A 216 -12.57 -8.81 -7.59
C MET A 216 -13.95 -9.23 -7.08
N ALA A 217 -14.00 -9.94 -5.94
CA ALA A 217 -15.24 -10.27 -5.25
C ALA A 217 -16.01 -9.00 -4.87
N LEU A 218 -17.34 -9.00 -4.99
CA LEU A 218 -18.18 -7.81 -4.77
C LEU A 218 -17.93 -7.16 -3.42
N TRP A 219 -17.84 -7.96 -2.36
CA TRP A 219 -17.64 -7.49 -0.99
C TRP A 219 -16.24 -6.87 -0.74
N LYS A 220 -15.24 -7.15 -1.62
CA LYS A 220 -13.89 -6.56 -1.55
C LYS A 220 -13.77 -5.26 -2.37
N ARG A 221 -14.67 -4.99 -3.34
CA ARG A 221 -14.47 -3.93 -4.35
C ARG A 221 -14.28 -2.55 -3.75
N GLU A 222 -15.08 -2.19 -2.75
CA GLU A 222 -14.94 -0.90 -2.09
C GLU A 222 -13.54 -0.72 -1.50
N ARG A 223 -13.04 -1.71 -0.76
CA ARG A 223 -11.72 -1.70 -0.16
C ARG A 223 -10.60 -1.72 -1.21
N ILE A 224 -10.74 -2.52 -2.26
CA ILE A 224 -9.77 -2.52 -3.37
C ILE A 224 -9.74 -1.17 -4.09
N GLY A 225 -10.91 -0.52 -4.28
CA GLY A 225 -10.97 0.84 -4.81
C GLY A 225 -10.21 1.87 -3.96
N GLU A 226 -10.21 1.71 -2.63
CA GLU A 226 -9.43 2.56 -1.72
C GLU A 226 -7.91 2.32 -1.86
N PHE A 227 -7.48 1.06 -1.99
CA PHE A 227 -6.07 0.73 -2.22
C PHE A 227 -5.54 1.30 -3.54
N LEU A 228 -6.37 1.29 -4.58
CA LEU A 228 -6.02 1.68 -5.94
C LEU A 228 -6.55 3.08 -6.30
N ALA A 229 -6.87 3.90 -5.31
CA ALA A 229 -7.37 5.26 -5.51
C ALA A 229 -6.34 6.15 -6.25
N HIS A 230 -6.81 6.94 -7.22
CA HIS A 230 -5.99 7.84 -8.03
C HIS A 230 -6.37 9.33 -7.93
N ALA A 231 -7.19 9.67 -6.94
CA ALA A 231 -7.59 11.01 -6.51
C ALA A 231 -7.89 12.03 -7.65
N PRO A 232 -9.16 12.23 -8.02
CA PRO A 232 -10.32 11.55 -7.44
C PRO A 232 -10.63 10.24 -8.18
N GLY A 233 -11.21 9.28 -7.46
CA GLY A 233 -11.72 8.03 -8.02
C GLY A 233 -10.76 6.84 -7.89
N HIS A 234 -11.10 5.79 -8.60
CA HIS A 234 -10.38 4.51 -8.63
C HIS A 234 -10.60 3.80 -9.98
N PRO A 235 -9.80 2.76 -10.33
CA PRO A 235 -9.98 1.98 -11.56
C PRO A 235 -11.37 1.36 -11.67
N ALA A 236 -11.84 1.14 -12.90
CA ALA A 236 -13.14 0.53 -13.17
C ALA A 236 -13.15 -0.97 -12.82
N PHE A 237 -14.18 -1.45 -12.13
CA PHE A 237 -14.36 -2.89 -11.86
C PHE A 237 -15.11 -3.57 -13.00
N CYS A 238 -14.42 -4.39 -13.78
CA CYS A 238 -14.97 -5.13 -14.92
C CYS A 238 -15.45 -6.52 -14.52
N ARG A 239 -16.50 -7.02 -15.20
CA ARG A 239 -17.01 -8.38 -15.03
C ARG A 239 -16.34 -9.38 -15.98
N SER A 240 -15.80 -8.90 -17.12
CA SER A 240 -15.18 -9.75 -18.13
C SER A 240 -13.79 -9.25 -18.54
N ALA A 241 -12.95 -10.15 -19.02
CA ALA A 241 -11.65 -9.86 -19.61
C ALA A 241 -11.76 -8.85 -20.77
N THR A 242 -12.70 -9.06 -21.69
CA THR A 242 -12.93 -8.20 -22.87
C THR A 242 -13.23 -6.75 -22.49
N ALA A 243 -14.04 -6.52 -21.44
CA ALA A 243 -14.35 -5.17 -20.98
C ALA A 243 -13.10 -4.48 -20.40
N ALA A 244 -12.29 -5.21 -19.65
CA ALA A 244 -11.05 -4.69 -19.06
C ALA A 244 -10.01 -4.34 -20.14
N LEU A 245 -9.78 -5.24 -21.09
CA LEU A 245 -8.87 -5.03 -22.20
C LEU A 245 -9.26 -3.81 -23.05
N ARG A 246 -10.57 -3.64 -23.32
CA ARG A 246 -11.08 -2.47 -24.04
C ARG A 246 -10.80 -1.15 -23.30
N LEU A 247 -10.93 -1.14 -21.97
CA LEU A 247 -10.64 0.06 -21.18
C LEU A 247 -9.14 0.35 -21.15
N ALA A 248 -8.30 -0.66 -20.94
CA ALA A 248 -6.85 -0.50 -20.91
C ALA A 248 -6.30 -0.01 -22.26
N GLY A 249 -6.81 -0.52 -23.36
CA GLY A 249 -6.39 -0.09 -24.72
C GLY A 249 -6.84 1.32 -25.12
N ARG A 250 -7.75 1.96 -24.37
CA ARG A 250 -8.15 3.36 -24.62
C ARG A 250 -7.22 4.39 -23.96
N VAL A 251 -6.38 3.97 -23.04
CA VAL A 251 -5.45 4.86 -22.34
C VAL A 251 -4.25 5.11 -23.23
N GLN A 252 -3.98 6.37 -23.54
CA GLN A 252 -2.80 6.77 -24.31
C GLN A 252 -1.53 6.35 -23.55
N GLY A 253 -0.65 5.60 -24.19
CA GLY A 253 0.54 5.01 -23.53
C GLY A 253 0.31 3.65 -22.88
N GLY A 254 -0.93 3.09 -22.94
CA GLY A 254 -1.31 1.81 -22.36
C GLY A 254 -1.66 1.90 -20.89
N GLY A 255 -2.76 1.27 -20.48
CA GLY A 255 -3.17 1.13 -19.09
C GLY A 255 -3.00 -0.31 -18.62
N ALA A 256 -2.69 -0.52 -17.32
CA ALA A 256 -2.63 -1.85 -16.74
C ALA A 256 -4.01 -2.37 -16.33
N ILE A 257 -4.17 -3.68 -16.29
CA ILE A 257 -5.31 -4.38 -15.67
C ILE A 257 -4.84 -4.99 -14.36
N ALA A 258 -5.50 -4.66 -13.24
CA ALA A 258 -5.28 -5.32 -11.95
C ALA A 258 -6.22 -6.53 -11.82
N GLY A 259 -5.67 -7.73 -11.76
CA GLY A 259 -6.43 -8.98 -11.66
C GLY A 259 -6.24 -9.67 -10.31
N TRP A 260 -7.35 -10.09 -9.64
CA TRP A 260 -7.24 -10.90 -8.45
C TRP A 260 -6.66 -12.27 -8.79
N ALA A 261 -5.47 -12.59 -8.26
CA ALA A 261 -4.65 -13.70 -8.74
C ALA A 261 -5.38 -15.06 -8.73
N THR A 262 -6.13 -15.36 -7.64
CA THR A 262 -6.91 -16.59 -7.50
C THR A 262 -8.22 -16.63 -8.28
N ARG A 263 -8.61 -15.56 -8.98
CA ARG A 263 -9.90 -15.40 -9.66
C ARG A 263 -9.78 -14.69 -11.01
N LEU A 264 -8.66 -14.88 -11.67
CA LEU A 264 -8.46 -14.35 -13.02
C LEU A 264 -9.48 -14.98 -13.99
N PRO A 265 -10.13 -14.20 -14.86
CA PRO A 265 -10.92 -14.76 -15.94
C PRO A 265 -10.07 -15.64 -16.83
N GLU A 266 -10.66 -16.75 -17.31
CA GLU A 266 -9.99 -17.67 -18.21
C GLU A 266 -9.49 -16.93 -19.47
N GLY A 267 -8.29 -17.27 -19.93
CA GLY A 267 -7.66 -16.70 -21.13
C GLY A 267 -7.13 -15.28 -20.99
N ILE A 268 -7.41 -14.54 -19.88
CA ILE A 268 -7.01 -13.12 -19.77
C ILE A 268 -5.50 -12.91 -19.86
N VAL A 269 -4.69 -13.85 -19.40
CA VAL A 269 -3.21 -13.77 -19.47
C VAL A 269 -2.77 -13.71 -20.92
N ARG A 270 -3.23 -14.70 -21.71
CA ARG A 270 -2.94 -14.78 -23.16
C ARG A 270 -3.48 -13.56 -23.92
N ASP A 271 -4.72 -13.16 -23.62
CA ASP A 271 -5.39 -12.08 -24.33
C ASP A 271 -4.77 -10.71 -24.01
N ALA A 272 -4.33 -10.48 -22.76
CA ALA A 272 -3.59 -9.29 -22.38
C ALA A 272 -2.21 -9.23 -23.05
N GLN A 273 -1.49 -10.36 -23.08
CA GLN A 273 -0.20 -10.47 -23.75
C GLN A 273 -0.34 -10.19 -25.25
N ALA A 274 -1.34 -10.79 -25.92
CA ALA A 274 -1.62 -10.55 -27.34
C ALA A 274 -1.97 -9.10 -27.65
N ALA A 275 -2.63 -8.40 -26.72
CA ALA A 275 -3.00 -6.99 -26.84
C ALA A 275 -1.90 -6.02 -26.38
N GLY A 276 -0.76 -6.49 -25.88
CA GLY A 276 0.30 -5.64 -25.32
C GLY A 276 -0.12 -4.88 -24.05
N VAL A 277 -1.12 -5.40 -23.30
CA VAL A 277 -1.67 -4.77 -22.10
C VAL A 277 -1.04 -5.42 -20.86
N ALA A 278 -0.50 -4.59 -19.98
CA ALA A 278 0.06 -5.07 -18.71
C ALA A 278 -1.03 -5.67 -17.79
N LEU A 279 -0.79 -6.88 -17.28
CA LEU A 279 -1.68 -7.56 -16.34
C LEU A 279 -0.96 -7.74 -15.00
N TRP A 280 -1.37 -6.97 -13.99
CA TRP A 280 -0.83 -7.00 -12.64
C TRP A 280 -1.66 -7.94 -11.77
N ARG A 281 -0.98 -8.68 -10.91
CA ARG A 281 -1.62 -9.62 -9.99
C ARG A 281 -1.90 -8.93 -8.66
N VAL A 282 -3.10 -9.16 -8.11
CA VAL A 282 -3.52 -8.64 -6.80
C VAL A 282 -3.84 -9.79 -5.88
N GLU A 283 -3.33 -9.76 -4.65
CA GLU A 283 -3.63 -10.75 -3.61
C GLU A 283 -3.62 -10.13 -2.20
N ASP A 284 -4.19 -10.81 -1.20
CA ASP A 284 -4.17 -10.39 0.20
C ASP A 284 -2.73 -10.30 0.74
N GLY A 285 -2.42 -9.26 1.53
CA GLY A 285 -1.11 -9.06 2.14
C GLY A 285 -0.84 -9.96 3.35
N PHE A 286 0.42 -9.99 3.80
CA PHE A 286 0.88 -10.86 4.91
C PHE A 286 0.41 -10.39 6.29
N VAL A 287 0.20 -9.08 6.50
CA VAL A 287 -0.45 -8.50 7.68
C VAL A 287 -1.84 -8.04 7.25
N ARG A 288 -2.82 -8.94 7.32
CA ARG A 288 -4.07 -8.78 6.58
C ARG A 288 -5.17 -8.06 7.37
N SER A 289 -5.60 -8.63 8.47
CA SER A 289 -6.76 -8.18 9.25
C SER A 289 -6.84 -8.93 10.58
N VAL A 290 -7.68 -8.49 11.50
CA VAL A 290 -8.12 -9.33 12.61
C VAL A 290 -9.32 -10.15 12.16
N GLY A 291 -9.15 -11.47 12.07
CA GLY A 291 -10.13 -12.43 11.54
C GLY A 291 -9.84 -12.93 10.13
N LEU A 292 -10.48 -14.04 9.76
CA LEU A 292 -10.23 -14.79 8.54
C LEU A 292 -10.91 -14.15 7.31
N GLY A 293 -10.30 -14.33 6.15
CA GLY A 293 -10.90 -13.93 4.86
C GLY A 293 -12.12 -14.77 4.49
N SER A 294 -12.15 -16.04 4.91
CA SER A 294 -13.30 -16.94 4.80
C SER A 294 -14.55 -16.40 5.52
N ASP A 295 -14.35 -15.62 6.59
CA ASP A 295 -15.40 -14.93 7.34
C ASP A 295 -15.81 -13.58 6.73
N LEU A 296 -15.38 -13.27 5.52
CA LEU A 296 -15.62 -12.00 4.83
C LEU A 296 -14.99 -10.77 5.51
N CYS A 297 -13.95 -10.97 6.33
CA CYS A 297 -13.18 -9.85 6.88
C CYS A 297 -12.40 -9.15 5.75
N VAL A 298 -12.65 -7.87 5.55
CA VAL A 298 -11.99 -7.09 4.49
C VAL A 298 -10.48 -6.95 4.76
N PRO A 299 -9.64 -7.05 3.72
CA PRO A 299 -8.20 -6.90 3.90
C PRO A 299 -7.82 -5.46 4.22
N CYS A 300 -6.81 -5.28 5.07
CA CYS A 300 -6.15 -4.01 5.32
C CYS A 300 -4.75 -3.94 4.71
N SER A 301 -4.33 -5.01 4.03
CA SER A 301 -3.17 -5.01 3.14
C SER A 301 -3.41 -5.88 1.92
N ILE A 302 -2.82 -5.46 0.80
CA ILE A 302 -2.79 -6.22 -0.46
C ILE A 302 -1.40 -6.12 -1.09
N PHE A 303 -1.11 -7.03 -1.99
CA PHE A 303 -0.03 -6.90 -2.97
C PHE A 303 -0.61 -6.49 -4.32
N VAL A 304 0.18 -5.73 -5.07
CA VAL A 304 -0.05 -5.45 -6.50
C VAL A 304 1.27 -5.73 -7.20
N ASP A 305 1.39 -6.91 -7.79
CA ASP A 305 2.60 -7.39 -8.42
C ASP A 305 2.54 -7.16 -9.94
N ARG A 306 3.55 -6.51 -10.48
CA ARG A 306 3.62 -6.12 -11.90
C ARG A 306 4.26 -7.19 -12.77
N ARG A 307 5.06 -8.09 -12.18
CA ARG A 307 5.84 -9.12 -12.87
C ARG A 307 5.18 -10.48 -12.83
N GLY A 308 4.68 -10.89 -11.66
CA GLY A 308 4.08 -12.19 -11.44
C GLY A 308 3.30 -12.21 -10.14
N ILE A 309 3.65 -13.11 -9.22
CA ILE A 309 3.11 -13.14 -7.85
C ILE A 309 4.08 -13.88 -6.91
N TYR A 310 4.22 -13.41 -5.69
CA TYR A 310 5.22 -13.86 -4.71
C TYR A 310 5.20 -15.37 -4.41
N TYR A 311 4.09 -16.07 -4.62
CA TYR A 311 3.95 -17.49 -4.31
C TYR A 311 4.21 -18.42 -5.50
N ASP A 312 4.40 -17.89 -6.70
CA ASP A 312 4.73 -18.67 -7.90
C ASP A 312 6.22 -18.54 -8.22
N PRO A 313 7.04 -19.55 -7.90
CA PRO A 313 8.47 -19.48 -8.17
C PRO A 313 8.84 -19.73 -9.63
N SER A 314 7.89 -20.12 -10.49
CA SER A 314 8.14 -20.36 -11.92
C SER A 314 8.41 -19.06 -12.69
N GLU A 315 7.83 -17.94 -12.24
CA GLU A 315 7.98 -16.61 -12.83
C GLU A 315 8.58 -15.61 -11.82
N PRO A 316 9.28 -14.54 -12.28
CA PRO A 316 9.74 -13.48 -11.40
C PRO A 316 8.55 -12.73 -10.79
N SER A 317 8.71 -12.27 -9.53
CA SER A 317 7.74 -11.38 -8.87
C SER A 317 8.38 -10.05 -8.49
N ASP A 318 7.57 -9.03 -8.18
CA ASP A 318 8.08 -7.77 -7.65
C ASP A 318 8.75 -7.97 -6.29
N LEU A 319 8.23 -8.87 -5.43
CA LEU A 319 8.88 -9.19 -4.17
C LEU A 319 10.28 -9.80 -4.39
N GLU A 320 10.39 -10.78 -5.29
CA GLU A 320 11.68 -11.40 -5.60
C GLU A 320 12.66 -10.35 -6.16
N HIS A 321 12.20 -9.47 -7.04
CA HIS A 321 13.00 -8.36 -7.56
C HIS A 321 13.47 -7.41 -6.45
N ILE A 322 12.57 -6.97 -5.56
CA ILE A 322 12.91 -6.13 -4.40
C ILE A 322 13.99 -6.80 -3.54
N LEU A 323 13.81 -8.07 -3.21
CA LEU A 323 14.75 -8.81 -2.37
C LEU A 323 16.11 -9.01 -3.06
N ALA A 324 16.13 -9.22 -4.37
CA ALA A 324 17.35 -9.44 -5.14
C ALA A 324 18.14 -8.16 -5.40
N THR A 325 17.49 -7.02 -5.60
CA THR A 325 18.14 -5.81 -6.16
C THR A 325 18.20 -4.60 -5.22
N THR A 326 17.35 -4.55 -4.16
CA THR A 326 17.35 -3.38 -3.28
C THR A 326 18.61 -3.31 -2.44
N ASP A 327 19.23 -2.14 -2.41
CA ASP A 327 20.23 -1.79 -1.41
C ASP A 327 19.52 -1.28 -0.16
N PHE A 328 19.46 -2.16 0.86
CA PHE A 328 18.76 -1.87 2.11
C PHE A 328 19.66 -1.01 3.00
N ASP A 329 19.41 0.31 3.04
CA ASP A 329 20.14 1.23 3.89
C ASP A 329 19.93 0.99 5.39
N ALA A 330 20.78 1.59 6.22
CA ALA A 330 20.72 1.44 7.68
C ALA A 330 19.38 1.91 8.27
N GLY A 331 18.74 2.90 7.68
CA GLY A 331 17.45 3.43 8.13
C GLY A 331 16.31 2.43 7.97
N ILE A 332 16.21 1.82 6.78
CA ILE A 332 15.18 0.81 6.51
C ILE A 332 15.41 -0.48 7.30
N LEU A 333 16.68 -0.89 7.49
CA LEU A 333 17.03 -2.04 8.31
C LEU A 333 16.69 -1.82 9.79
N ALA A 334 16.97 -0.65 10.34
CA ALA A 334 16.57 -0.29 11.71
C ALA A 334 15.05 -0.21 11.87
N ARG A 335 14.33 0.25 10.85
CA ARG A 335 12.86 0.23 10.83
C ARG A 335 12.32 -1.21 10.81
N ALA A 336 12.91 -2.08 10.00
CA ALA A 336 12.55 -3.50 9.96
C ALA A 336 12.79 -4.20 11.29
N GLU A 337 13.89 -3.89 11.98
CA GLU A 337 14.19 -4.42 13.31
C GLU A 337 13.12 -4.05 14.35
N ARG A 338 12.75 -2.76 14.42
CA ARG A 338 11.65 -2.31 15.29
C ARG A 338 10.32 -2.98 14.94
N LEU A 339 10.07 -3.22 13.65
CA LEU A 339 8.89 -3.91 13.19
C LEU A 339 8.87 -5.38 13.65
N ILE A 340 9.99 -6.10 13.51
CA ILE A 340 10.16 -7.48 14.01
C ILE A 340 9.84 -7.52 15.51
N THR A 341 10.50 -6.69 16.31
CA THR A 341 10.28 -6.61 17.76
C THR A 341 8.80 -6.39 18.07
N ARG A 342 8.16 -5.40 17.42
CA ARG A 342 6.74 -5.11 17.65
C ARG A 342 5.81 -6.26 17.28
N MET A 343 6.11 -7.01 16.20
CA MET A 343 5.32 -8.15 15.77
C MET A 343 5.50 -9.35 16.70
N VAL A 344 6.72 -9.62 17.15
CA VAL A 344 7.05 -10.73 18.04
C VAL A 344 6.45 -10.48 19.43
N ASP A 345 6.72 -9.34 20.05
CA ASP A 345 6.22 -8.96 21.37
C ASP A 345 4.69 -8.85 21.39
N GLY A 346 4.12 -8.36 20.28
CA GLY A 346 2.68 -8.28 20.09
C GLY A 346 1.99 -9.61 19.77
N GLY A 347 2.72 -10.70 19.59
CA GLY A 347 2.17 -11.99 19.17
C GLY A 347 1.40 -11.91 17.83
N VAL A 348 1.85 -11.03 16.92
CA VAL A 348 1.14 -10.75 15.66
C VAL A 348 1.35 -11.88 14.66
N SER A 349 0.26 -12.27 13.99
CA SER A 349 0.22 -13.16 12.82
C SER A 349 -0.58 -12.52 11.69
N LYS A 350 -0.70 -13.22 10.56
CA LYS A 350 -1.49 -12.76 9.39
C LYS A 350 -2.93 -12.33 9.75
N TYR A 351 -3.54 -12.97 10.75
CA TYR A 351 -4.95 -12.80 11.09
C TYR A 351 -5.21 -12.16 12.44
N GLY A 352 -4.24 -11.46 13.00
CA GLY A 352 -4.40 -10.72 14.26
C GLY A 352 -3.34 -11.05 15.29
N ARG A 353 -3.65 -10.76 16.54
CA ARG A 353 -2.78 -11.06 17.68
C ARG A 353 -3.08 -12.43 18.28
N ALA A 354 -2.07 -13.03 18.89
CA ALA A 354 -2.22 -14.26 19.63
C ALA A 354 -3.31 -14.14 20.71
N ASP A 355 -4.18 -15.13 20.78
CA ASP A 355 -5.05 -15.30 21.94
C ASP A 355 -4.24 -15.91 23.08
N THR A 356 -3.88 -15.09 24.05
CA THR A 356 -3.12 -15.51 25.24
C THR A 356 -3.99 -16.12 26.33
N THR A 357 -5.31 -16.16 26.17
CA THR A 357 -6.23 -16.76 27.13
C THR A 357 -6.21 -18.29 27.08
N VAL A 358 -5.81 -18.85 25.95
CA VAL A 358 -5.64 -20.30 25.78
C VAL A 358 -4.18 -20.65 26.05
N PRO A 359 -3.87 -21.44 27.08
CA PRO A 359 -2.51 -21.85 27.37
C PRO A 359 -1.96 -22.68 26.20
N PRO A 360 -0.65 -22.60 25.93
CA PRO A 360 -0.04 -23.44 24.93
C PRO A 360 -0.13 -24.92 25.35
N PRO A 361 -0.20 -25.86 24.37
CA PRO A 361 -0.17 -27.27 24.69
C PRO A 361 1.16 -27.64 25.36
N THR A 362 1.12 -28.61 26.26
CA THR A 362 2.30 -29.17 26.89
C THR A 362 2.56 -30.57 26.34
N TRP A 363 3.81 -30.95 26.24
CA TRP A 363 4.25 -32.29 25.79
C TRP A 363 5.53 -32.69 26.51
N ASP A 364 5.79 -33.99 26.55
CA ASP A 364 7.08 -34.52 26.92
C ASP A 364 7.76 -35.07 25.66
N ALA A 365 8.80 -34.42 25.21
CA ALA A 365 9.57 -34.85 24.05
C ALA A 365 10.67 -35.87 24.41
N GLY A 366 10.89 -36.18 25.70
CA GLY A 366 11.95 -37.09 26.15
C GLY A 366 13.35 -36.65 25.71
N GLY A 367 13.61 -35.32 25.65
CA GLY A 367 14.87 -34.75 25.16
C GLY A 367 15.05 -34.75 23.64
N ARG A 368 14.05 -35.19 22.88
CA ARG A 368 14.08 -35.18 21.41
C ARG A 368 13.91 -33.76 20.88
N ARG A 369 14.52 -33.46 19.73
CA ARG A 369 14.30 -32.21 18.99
C ARG A 369 12.84 -32.10 18.58
N VAL A 370 12.20 -30.95 18.84
CA VAL A 370 10.77 -30.70 18.60
C VAL A 370 10.56 -29.96 17.30
N LEU A 371 9.83 -30.56 16.38
CA LEU A 371 9.53 -30.03 15.06
C LEU A 371 8.05 -29.65 14.97
N LEU A 372 7.76 -28.45 14.47
CA LEU A 372 6.41 -28.01 14.12
C LEU A 372 6.17 -28.16 12.62
N VAL A 373 5.12 -28.87 12.25
CA VAL A 373 4.64 -28.98 10.86
C VAL A 373 3.29 -28.28 10.75
N PRO A 374 3.23 -27.03 10.26
CA PRO A 374 1.97 -26.35 10.00
C PRO A 374 1.30 -26.93 8.77
N GLY A 375 0.06 -27.39 8.93
CA GLY A 375 -0.79 -27.85 7.84
C GLY A 375 -1.18 -26.68 6.92
N GLN A 376 -1.41 -27.00 5.66
CA GLN A 376 -1.78 -26.05 4.62
C GLN A 376 -3.08 -26.47 3.93
N VAL A 377 -3.71 -25.49 3.29
CA VAL A 377 -4.88 -25.72 2.45
C VAL A 377 -4.42 -26.40 1.16
N ALA A 378 -4.93 -27.60 0.85
CA ALA A 378 -4.42 -28.42 -0.26
C ALA A 378 -4.63 -27.78 -1.65
N ASP A 379 -5.69 -27.00 -1.82
CA ASP A 379 -6.02 -26.31 -3.08
C ASP A 379 -5.54 -24.83 -3.11
N ASP A 380 -4.66 -24.43 -2.17
CA ASP A 380 -4.06 -23.10 -2.19
C ASP A 380 -3.08 -22.98 -3.36
N LEU A 381 -3.09 -21.84 -4.04
CA LEU A 381 -2.20 -21.60 -5.18
C LEU A 381 -0.73 -21.61 -4.77
N SER A 382 -0.40 -21.21 -3.55
CA SER A 382 0.98 -21.27 -3.05
C SER A 382 1.48 -22.73 -2.93
N VAL A 383 0.61 -23.67 -2.54
CA VAL A 383 0.92 -25.10 -2.50
C VAL A 383 1.03 -25.67 -3.91
N ARG A 384 0.11 -25.29 -4.81
CA ARG A 384 0.09 -25.80 -6.19
C ARG A 384 1.25 -25.31 -7.03
N ALA A 385 1.63 -24.03 -6.89
CA ALA A 385 2.72 -23.43 -7.65
C ALA A 385 4.10 -23.70 -7.02
N GLY A 386 4.20 -23.62 -5.68
CA GLY A 386 5.46 -23.68 -4.96
C GLY A 386 5.74 -24.99 -4.22
N GLY A 387 4.82 -25.96 -4.25
CA GLY A 387 4.96 -27.22 -3.51
C GLY A 387 5.93 -28.24 -4.13
N GLY A 388 6.26 -28.08 -5.39
CA GLY A 388 7.14 -29.01 -6.10
C GLY A 388 6.56 -30.43 -6.18
N ALA A 389 7.36 -31.43 -5.81
CA ALA A 389 6.96 -32.84 -5.83
C ALA A 389 5.99 -33.21 -4.69
N ILE A 390 5.85 -32.39 -3.65
CA ILE A 390 5.00 -32.69 -2.49
C ILE A 390 3.62 -32.04 -2.68
N GLN A 391 2.58 -32.85 -2.68
CA GLN A 391 1.22 -32.45 -3.07
C GLN A 391 0.24 -32.48 -1.89
N GLY A 392 0.66 -32.16 -0.69
CA GLY A 392 -0.27 -32.03 0.42
C GLY A 392 0.31 -32.35 1.80
N ASN A 393 -0.57 -32.30 2.81
CA ASN A 393 -0.17 -32.40 4.21
C ASN A 393 0.37 -33.78 4.60
N GLU A 394 -0.19 -34.86 4.09
CA GLU A 394 0.27 -36.21 4.42
C GLU A 394 1.65 -36.50 3.83
N GLU A 395 1.88 -36.12 2.58
CA GLU A 395 3.19 -36.26 1.94
C GLU A 395 4.27 -35.40 2.63
N LEU A 396 3.92 -34.18 3.05
CA LEU A 396 4.82 -33.36 3.85
C LEU A 396 5.18 -34.03 5.17
N LEU A 397 4.20 -34.54 5.93
CA LEU A 397 4.44 -35.25 7.18
C LEU A 397 5.33 -36.47 7.00
N ARG A 398 5.08 -37.27 5.94
CA ARG A 398 5.90 -38.44 5.58
C ARG A 398 7.34 -38.02 5.28
N ALA A 399 7.53 -36.94 4.51
CA ALA A 399 8.86 -36.41 4.18
C ALA A 399 9.60 -35.90 5.42
N VAL A 400 8.91 -35.14 6.30
CA VAL A 400 9.47 -34.66 7.56
C VAL A 400 9.92 -35.82 8.44
N ARG A 401 9.08 -36.85 8.65
CA ARG A 401 9.43 -38.02 9.45
C ARG A 401 10.61 -38.81 8.86
N LYS A 402 10.64 -38.95 7.53
CA LYS A 402 11.75 -39.63 6.83
C LYS A 402 13.09 -38.93 7.05
N HIS A 403 13.11 -37.61 7.02
CA HIS A 403 14.33 -36.84 7.24
C HIS A 403 14.70 -36.67 8.73
N ASN A 404 13.76 -36.89 9.64
CA ASN A 404 13.92 -36.69 11.08
C ASN A 404 13.30 -37.86 11.86
N PRO A 405 13.85 -39.08 11.77
CA PRO A 405 13.24 -40.27 12.37
C PRO A 405 13.10 -40.17 13.88
N ASP A 406 14.04 -39.55 14.57
CA ASP A 406 14.11 -39.49 16.04
C ASP A 406 13.50 -38.19 16.64
N ALA A 407 12.98 -37.29 15.83
CA ALA A 407 12.42 -36.02 16.30
C ALA A 407 10.99 -36.18 16.86
N PHE A 408 10.61 -35.30 17.76
CA PHE A 408 9.21 -35.14 18.20
C PHE A 408 8.48 -34.23 17.26
N VAL A 409 7.56 -34.76 16.47
CA VAL A 409 6.85 -34.05 15.41
C VAL A 409 5.47 -33.63 15.87
N ILE A 410 5.21 -32.31 15.90
CA ILE A 410 3.91 -31.73 16.21
C ILE A 410 3.26 -31.26 14.89
N TYR A 411 2.11 -31.80 14.55
CA TYR A 411 1.30 -31.32 13.44
C TYR A 411 0.25 -30.32 13.91
N ARG A 412 0.16 -29.18 13.21
CA ARG A 412 -0.82 -28.12 13.47
C ARG A 412 -1.74 -27.97 12.26
N PRO A 413 -3.00 -28.46 12.27
CA PRO A 413 -3.93 -28.25 11.16
C PRO A 413 -4.14 -26.77 10.83
N HIS A 414 -4.38 -26.46 9.54
CA HIS A 414 -4.72 -25.10 9.13
C HIS A 414 -6.12 -24.72 9.66
N PRO A 415 -6.33 -23.51 10.19
CA PRO A 415 -7.62 -23.12 10.78
C PRO A 415 -8.82 -23.29 9.85
N ASP A 416 -8.71 -22.89 8.57
CA ASP A 416 -9.79 -23.03 7.59
C ASP A 416 -10.07 -24.50 7.23
N VAL A 417 -9.06 -25.37 7.30
CA VAL A 417 -9.22 -26.81 7.06
C VAL A 417 -9.85 -27.49 8.28
N ASP A 418 -9.39 -27.15 9.47
CA ASP A 418 -9.92 -27.68 10.73
C ASP A 418 -11.37 -27.24 10.96
N ALA A 419 -11.73 -26.04 10.52
CA ALA A 419 -13.12 -25.52 10.52
C ALA A 419 -13.99 -26.10 9.38
N GLY A 420 -13.46 -26.95 8.50
CA GLY A 420 -14.18 -27.56 7.38
C GLY A 420 -14.50 -26.62 6.21
N HIS A 421 -13.85 -25.45 6.14
CA HIS A 421 -14.07 -24.46 5.07
C HIS A 421 -13.25 -24.74 3.81
N ARG A 422 -12.14 -25.49 3.92
CA ARG A 422 -11.19 -25.72 2.83
C ARG A 422 -10.70 -27.18 2.79
N ALA A 423 -10.17 -27.59 1.64
CA ALA A 423 -9.61 -28.93 1.41
C ALA A 423 -8.25 -29.12 2.12
N GLY A 424 -7.91 -30.40 2.42
CA GLY A 424 -6.62 -30.78 3.04
C GLY A 424 -6.75 -31.39 4.43
N HIS A 425 -7.98 -31.72 4.86
CA HIS A 425 -8.21 -32.40 6.14
C HIS A 425 -7.58 -33.79 6.14
N LEU A 426 -6.88 -34.13 7.22
CA LEU A 426 -6.37 -35.46 7.53
C LEU A 426 -7.04 -35.98 8.80
N GLN A 427 -7.35 -37.28 8.84
CA GLN A 427 -7.80 -37.94 10.06
C GLN A 427 -6.63 -38.07 11.05
N ASP A 428 -6.91 -38.02 12.35
CA ASP A 428 -5.86 -38.17 13.38
C ASP A 428 -5.04 -39.46 13.21
N ALA A 429 -5.68 -40.55 12.85
CA ALA A 429 -5.00 -41.82 12.57
C ALA A 429 -3.99 -41.73 11.41
N GLN A 430 -4.25 -40.89 10.40
CA GLN A 430 -3.31 -40.67 9.30
C GLN A 430 -2.14 -39.77 9.76
N ILE A 431 -2.43 -38.73 10.53
CA ILE A 431 -1.42 -37.81 11.08
C ILE A 431 -0.46 -38.57 12.00
N MET A 432 -1.01 -39.37 12.93
CA MET A 432 -0.23 -40.08 13.95
C MET A 432 0.68 -41.18 13.40
N ARG A 433 0.59 -41.52 12.11
CA ARG A 433 1.59 -42.36 11.45
C ARG A 433 2.96 -41.70 11.32
N TYR A 434 2.96 -40.36 11.29
CA TYR A 434 4.16 -39.56 11.01
C TYR A 434 4.45 -38.50 12.08
N ALA A 435 3.44 -38.07 12.85
CA ALA A 435 3.56 -37.12 13.94
C ALA A 435 3.37 -37.79 15.30
N ASP A 436 3.99 -37.19 16.34
CA ASP A 436 3.83 -37.63 17.73
C ASP A 436 2.65 -36.93 18.41
N MET A 437 2.25 -35.76 17.89
CA MET A 437 1.18 -34.97 18.47
C MET A 437 0.41 -34.16 17.41
N VAL A 438 -0.91 -34.03 17.61
CA VAL A 438 -1.76 -33.10 16.87
C VAL A 438 -2.13 -31.92 17.78
N SER A 439 -1.69 -30.71 17.43
CA SER A 439 -1.99 -29.50 18.21
C SER A 439 -3.17 -28.75 17.60
N ARG A 440 -4.29 -28.65 18.29
CA ARG A 440 -5.48 -27.87 17.92
C ARG A 440 -5.76 -26.80 18.96
N GLY A 441 -6.37 -25.68 18.51
CA GLY A 441 -6.65 -24.54 19.40
C GLY A 441 -5.40 -23.75 19.82
N GLY A 442 -5.54 -22.66 20.51
CA GLY A 442 -4.47 -21.75 20.92
C GLY A 442 -3.76 -21.04 19.74
N SER A 443 -2.78 -20.25 20.06
CA SER A 443 -2.02 -19.48 19.05
C SER A 443 -0.87 -20.30 18.45
N ILE A 444 -0.75 -20.28 17.14
CA ILE A 444 0.42 -20.85 16.44
C ILE A 444 1.70 -20.09 16.81
N THR A 445 1.63 -18.80 17.03
CA THR A 445 2.81 -17.98 17.38
C THR A 445 3.36 -18.35 18.77
N THR A 446 2.48 -18.70 19.71
CA THR A 446 2.90 -19.21 21.03
C THR A 446 3.55 -20.61 20.90
N LEU A 447 2.97 -21.48 20.05
CA LEU A 447 3.52 -22.79 19.78
C LEU A 447 4.91 -22.72 19.13
N MET A 448 5.12 -21.79 18.18
CA MET A 448 6.41 -21.54 17.54
C MET A 448 7.52 -21.19 18.53
N MET A 449 7.20 -20.55 19.66
CA MET A 449 8.20 -20.19 20.68
C MET A 449 8.69 -21.41 21.50
N GLN A 450 8.01 -22.56 21.42
CA GLN A 450 8.30 -23.76 22.21
C GLN A 450 8.95 -24.90 21.40
N VAL A 451 9.09 -24.71 20.08
CA VAL A 451 9.68 -25.72 19.18
C VAL A 451 11.08 -25.31 18.75
N ASP A 452 11.88 -26.26 18.31
CA ASP A 452 13.24 -26.00 17.83
C ASP A 452 13.22 -25.58 16.35
N GLU A 453 12.41 -26.25 15.53
CA GLU A 453 12.37 -26.05 14.09
C GLU A 453 10.94 -26.05 13.55
N ILE A 454 10.76 -25.38 12.41
CA ILE A 454 9.50 -25.36 11.66
C ILE A 454 9.76 -26.00 10.28
N HIS A 455 9.03 -27.05 9.97
CA HIS A 455 9.10 -27.77 8.70
C HIS A 455 7.85 -27.49 7.87
N THR A 456 8.00 -26.88 6.71
CA THR A 456 6.85 -26.41 5.93
C THR A 456 7.05 -26.58 4.43
N LEU A 457 5.95 -26.60 3.69
CA LEU A 457 5.99 -26.59 2.23
C LEU A 457 6.14 -25.13 1.73
N THR A 458 5.08 -24.33 1.84
CA THR A 458 5.06 -22.93 1.37
C THR A 458 4.36 -21.99 2.36
N SER A 459 4.07 -22.48 3.58
CA SER A 459 3.27 -21.72 4.55
C SER A 459 3.94 -20.44 5.01
N LEU A 460 3.13 -19.38 5.18
CA LEU A 460 3.57 -18.14 5.83
C LEU A 460 4.07 -18.39 7.27
N ALA A 461 3.66 -19.50 7.91
CA ALA A 461 4.16 -19.89 9.22
C ALA A 461 5.69 -20.05 9.26
N GLY A 462 6.34 -20.44 8.15
CA GLY A 462 7.80 -20.43 8.07
C GLY A 462 8.38 -19.02 8.19
N PHE A 463 7.83 -18.04 7.48
CA PHE A 463 8.25 -16.65 7.63
C PHE A 463 8.00 -16.13 9.05
N GLU A 464 6.84 -16.42 9.64
CA GLU A 464 6.54 -16.06 11.03
C GLU A 464 7.49 -16.72 12.04
N GLY A 465 7.99 -17.93 11.73
CA GLY A 465 9.02 -18.63 12.48
C GLY A 465 10.39 -17.95 12.41
N LEU A 466 10.81 -17.55 11.20
CA LEU A 466 12.04 -16.77 10.99
C LEU A 466 12.04 -15.47 11.81
N LEU A 467 10.91 -14.76 11.86
CA LEU A 467 10.76 -13.54 12.69
C LEU A 467 11.02 -13.81 14.17
N ARG A 468 10.76 -15.04 14.64
CA ARG A 468 10.91 -15.47 16.04
C ARG A 468 12.23 -16.19 16.30
N GLY A 469 13.15 -16.15 15.33
CA GLY A 469 14.46 -16.78 15.44
C GLY A 469 14.42 -18.32 15.45
N ARG A 470 13.35 -18.91 14.88
CA ARG A 470 13.29 -20.37 14.71
C ARG A 470 13.99 -20.82 13.44
N SER A 471 14.66 -21.97 13.48
CA SER A 471 15.15 -22.65 12.29
C SER A 471 13.97 -23.08 11.42
N VAL A 472 14.08 -22.87 10.11
CA VAL A 472 13.01 -23.20 9.17
C VAL A 472 13.55 -24.08 8.04
N VAL A 473 12.88 -25.20 7.81
CA VAL A 473 13.16 -26.14 6.70
C VAL A 473 12.00 -26.09 5.72
N THR A 474 12.29 -25.80 4.44
CA THR A 474 11.28 -25.74 3.38
C THR A 474 11.38 -26.95 2.46
N TYR A 475 10.25 -27.57 2.17
CA TYR A 475 10.12 -28.70 1.24
C TYR A 475 9.59 -28.25 -0.13
N GLY A 476 9.06 -27.06 -0.21
CA GLY A 476 8.69 -26.33 -1.42
C GLY A 476 9.50 -25.06 -1.55
N VAL A 477 9.01 -24.13 -2.36
CA VAL A 477 9.72 -22.88 -2.69
C VAL A 477 8.88 -21.65 -2.29
N PRO A 478 8.72 -21.37 -0.99
CA PRO A 478 8.07 -20.11 -0.57
C PRO A 478 8.93 -18.89 -0.90
N PHE A 479 8.35 -17.69 -0.81
CA PHE A 479 9.05 -16.44 -1.13
C PHE A 479 10.29 -16.17 -0.25
N TYR A 480 10.35 -16.74 0.95
CA TYR A 480 11.45 -16.59 1.89
C TYR A 480 12.55 -17.65 1.75
N ALA A 481 12.37 -18.66 0.92
CA ALA A 481 13.39 -19.68 0.60
C ALA A 481 14.43 -19.14 -0.38
N GLY A 482 15.67 -19.64 -0.30
CA GLY A 482 16.75 -19.30 -1.24
C GLY A 482 17.53 -18.04 -0.91
N TRP A 483 17.31 -17.42 0.24
CA TRP A 483 18.02 -16.20 0.67
C TRP A 483 19.03 -16.45 1.80
N GLY A 484 19.39 -17.72 2.07
CA GLY A 484 20.33 -18.09 3.12
C GLY A 484 19.77 -18.04 4.56
N LEU A 485 18.45 -17.94 4.72
CA LEU A 485 17.75 -17.87 6.01
C LEU A 485 17.05 -19.20 6.38
N THR A 486 16.94 -20.10 5.44
CA THR A 486 16.23 -21.38 5.53
C THR A 486 17.12 -22.54 5.07
N THR A 487 16.79 -23.75 5.52
CA THR A 487 17.30 -24.98 4.91
C THR A 487 16.31 -25.39 3.83
N ASP A 488 16.71 -25.29 2.57
CA ASP A 488 15.83 -25.47 1.42
C ASP A 488 16.00 -26.86 0.81
N LEU A 489 14.94 -27.68 0.84
CA LEU A 489 14.87 -29.00 0.22
C LEU A 489 14.09 -29.00 -1.09
N GLY A 490 13.49 -27.87 -1.46
CA GLY A 490 12.81 -27.64 -2.75
C GLY A 490 13.76 -27.02 -3.79
N ASP A 491 13.35 -27.06 -5.06
CA ASP A 491 14.13 -26.54 -6.19
C ASP A 491 14.05 -25.01 -6.28
N VAL A 492 14.86 -24.32 -5.48
CA VAL A 492 14.89 -22.86 -5.41
C VAL A 492 15.47 -22.26 -6.70
N PRO A 493 14.88 -21.19 -7.28
CA PRO A 493 15.41 -20.53 -8.49
C PRO A 493 16.69 -19.72 -8.19
N CYS A 494 17.84 -20.41 -8.06
CA CYS A 494 19.11 -19.84 -7.64
C CYS A 494 19.60 -18.67 -8.51
N VAL A 495 19.23 -18.63 -9.80
CA VAL A 495 19.61 -17.53 -10.71
C VAL A 495 18.96 -16.22 -10.29
N ARG A 496 17.74 -16.25 -9.81
CA ARG A 496 16.99 -15.05 -9.38
C ARG A 496 17.16 -14.72 -7.90
N ARG A 497 17.45 -15.74 -7.06
CA ARG A 497 17.68 -15.63 -5.61
C ARG A 497 19.15 -15.87 -5.29
N ASN A 498 20.01 -15.02 -5.86
CA ASN A 498 21.47 -15.20 -5.91
C ASN A 498 22.25 -14.43 -4.82
N ARG A 499 21.57 -13.99 -3.75
CA ARG A 499 22.22 -13.28 -2.62
C ARG A 499 21.72 -13.78 -1.28
N SER A 500 22.55 -13.71 -0.25
CA SER A 500 22.16 -13.92 1.14
C SER A 500 21.59 -12.63 1.74
N LEU A 501 20.48 -12.76 2.47
CA LEU A 501 19.81 -11.66 3.15
C LEU A 501 19.91 -11.83 4.67
N SER A 502 19.90 -10.73 5.41
CA SER A 502 19.57 -10.74 6.82
C SER A 502 18.04 -10.82 6.99
N ILE A 503 17.58 -11.28 8.15
CA ILE A 503 16.14 -11.28 8.48
C ILE A 503 15.55 -9.86 8.39
N LYS A 504 16.32 -8.82 8.76
CA LYS A 504 15.92 -7.42 8.65
C LYS A 504 15.69 -7.02 7.18
N ALA A 505 16.54 -7.44 6.26
CA ALA A 505 16.41 -7.17 4.83
C ALA A 505 15.20 -7.92 4.23
N LEU A 506 15.00 -9.19 4.61
CA LEU A 506 13.81 -9.95 4.21
C LEU A 506 12.53 -9.24 4.67
N VAL A 507 12.47 -8.79 5.93
CA VAL A 507 11.31 -8.07 6.49
C VAL A 507 11.12 -6.70 5.82
N ALA A 508 12.20 -5.97 5.55
CA ALA A 508 12.13 -4.70 4.84
C ALA A 508 11.48 -4.87 3.46
N GLY A 509 11.94 -5.82 2.66
CA GLY A 509 11.35 -6.12 1.35
C GLY A 509 9.89 -6.57 1.47
N THR A 510 9.63 -7.52 2.37
CA THR A 510 8.35 -8.23 2.47
C THR A 510 7.24 -7.41 3.12
N LEU A 511 7.55 -6.58 4.13
CA LEU A 511 6.53 -5.86 4.92
C LEU A 511 6.60 -4.34 4.77
N LEU A 512 7.72 -3.75 4.38
CA LEU A 512 7.83 -2.29 4.22
C LEU A 512 7.69 -1.85 2.76
N LEU A 513 8.28 -2.58 1.80
CA LEU A 513 8.37 -2.14 0.40
C LEU A 513 7.31 -2.75 -0.51
N TYR A 514 6.97 -4.02 -0.34
CA TYR A 514 6.10 -4.73 -1.28
C TYR A 514 4.60 -4.50 -1.05
N PRO A 515 4.05 -4.48 0.20
CA PRO A 515 2.62 -4.38 0.43
C PRO A 515 2.08 -2.95 0.34
N LEU A 516 0.79 -2.85 0.04
CA LEU A 516 -0.03 -1.68 0.25
C LEU A 516 -0.86 -1.86 1.52
N TYR A 517 -0.93 -0.83 2.36
CA TYR A 517 -1.71 -0.85 3.61
C TYR A 517 -2.77 0.24 3.64
N ILE A 518 -3.90 -0.08 4.29
CA ILE A 518 -4.97 0.88 4.60
C ILE A 518 -5.32 0.77 6.08
N ASP A 519 -5.37 1.89 6.77
CA ASP A 519 -5.87 1.95 8.14
C ASP A 519 -7.37 1.60 8.18
N PRO A 520 -7.79 0.57 8.94
CA PRO A 520 -9.19 0.15 8.98
C PRO A 520 -10.15 1.23 9.51
N LEU A 521 -9.68 2.17 10.33
CA LEU A 521 -10.47 3.23 10.94
C LEU A 521 -10.68 4.40 9.99
N THR A 522 -9.60 5.02 9.54
CA THR A 522 -9.66 6.19 8.66
C THR A 522 -9.89 5.81 7.20
N ARG A 523 -9.59 4.56 6.83
CA ARG A 523 -9.66 4.02 5.47
C ARG A 523 -8.72 4.75 4.49
N LEU A 524 -7.62 5.30 5.01
CA LEU A 524 -6.59 5.99 4.25
C LEU A 524 -5.34 5.11 4.08
N PRO A 525 -4.58 5.28 3.00
CA PRO A 525 -3.30 4.60 2.86
C PRO A 525 -2.38 4.93 4.03
N CYS A 526 -1.81 3.90 4.63
CA CYS A 526 -0.95 4.03 5.81
C CYS A 526 0.29 3.14 5.69
N GLU A 527 1.16 3.24 6.68
CA GLU A 527 2.29 2.34 6.88
C GLU A 527 1.87 1.13 7.73
N VAL A 528 2.67 0.06 7.69
CA VAL A 528 2.38 -1.18 8.45
C VAL A 528 2.29 -0.94 9.95
N GLU A 529 3.08 0.00 10.49
CA GLU A 529 3.10 0.35 11.92
C GLU A 529 1.76 0.92 12.38
N THR A 530 1.09 1.72 11.55
CA THR A 530 -0.26 2.23 11.82
C THR A 530 -1.26 1.08 11.89
N LEU A 531 -1.21 0.15 10.93
CA LEU A 531 -2.09 -1.03 10.91
C LEU A 531 -1.86 -1.91 12.15
N LEU A 532 -0.61 -2.19 12.52
CA LEU A 532 -0.27 -2.97 13.71
C LEU A 532 -0.78 -2.31 15.01
N GLY A 533 -0.78 -0.98 15.06
CA GLY A 533 -1.38 -0.23 16.17
C GLY A 533 -2.86 -0.52 16.37
N ARG A 534 -3.58 -0.82 15.27
CA ARG A 534 -5.02 -1.14 15.31
C ARG A 534 -5.32 -2.58 15.77
N PHE A 535 -4.37 -3.51 15.67
CA PHE A 535 -4.62 -4.93 15.99
C PHE A 535 -5.04 -5.17 17.44
N GLY A 536 -4.64 -4.30 18.38
CA GLY A 536 -5.06 -4.36 19.78
C GLY A 536 -6.42 -3.72 20.08
N ASP A 537 -6.96 -2.94 19.15
CA ASP A 537 -8.19 -2.17 19.36
C ASP A 537 -9.44 -2.92 18.86
N ARG A 538 -10.14 -3.57 19.81
CA ARG A 538 -11.36 -4.33 19.49
C ARG A 538 -12.49 -3.46 18.90
N THR A 539 -12.48 -2.15 19.11
CA THR A 539 -13.53 -1.24 18.60
C THR A 539 -13.41 -1.03 17.09
N VAL A 540 -12.20 -1.12 16.56
CA VAL A 540 -11.89 -1.00 15.13
C VAL A 540 -12.33 -2.24 14.36
N TRP A 541 -12.24 -3.43 14.96
CA TRP A 541 -12.52 -4.72 14.32
C TRP A 541 -13.93 -5.24 14.61
N ARG A 542 -14.93 -4.38 14.43
CA ARG A 542 -16.33 -4.78 14.63
C ARG A 542 -16.74 -5.81 13.57
N VAL A 543 -17.20 -6.96 14.05
CA VAL A 543 -17.72 -8.04 13.20
C VAL A 543 -19.03 -7.60 12.56
N SER A 544 -19.10 -7.56 11.23
CA SER A 544 -20.35 -7.22 10.52
C SER A 544 -21.42 -8.30 10.75
N MET A 545 -22.69 -7.95 10.54
CA MET A 545 -23.79 -8.92 10.65
C MET A 545 -23.61 -10.08 9.65
N LEU A 546 -23.11 -9.80 8.45
CA LEU A 546 -22.77 -10.81 7.43
C LEU A 546 -21.64 -11.74 7.89
N THR A 547 -20.61 -11.21 8.53
CA THR A 547 -19.51 -12.00 9.10
C THR A 547 -20.04 -12.92 10.21
N ARG A 548 -20.93 -12.42 11.10
CA ARG A 548 -21.56 -13.26 12.15
C ARG A 548 -22.38 -14.39 11.57
N LEU A 549 -23.18 -14.12 10.52
CA LEU A 549 -23.97 -15.14 9.82
C LEU A 549 -23.06 -16.22 9.20
N ARG A 550 -21.95 -15.80 8.57
CA ARG A 550 -20.98 -16.73 7.97
C ARG A 550 -20.30 -17.60 9.01
N GLN A 551 -19.90 -17.03 10.15
CA GLN A 551 -19.32 -17.79 11.27
C GLN A 551 -20.32 -18.80 11.85
N LEU A 552 -21.60 -18.43 11.96
CA LEU A 552 -22.67 -19.35 12.38
C LEU A 552 -22.86 -20.49 11.39
N GLN A 553 -22.87 -20.22 10.07
CA GLN A 553 -22.94 -21.25 9.04
C GLN A 553 -21.76 -22.24 9.13
N GLY A 554 -20.53 -21.75 9.34
CA GLY A 554 -19.35 -22.60 9.53
C GLY A 554 -19.48 -23.51 10.75
N LYS A 555 -19.94 -22.98 11.89
CA LYS A 555 -20.19 -23.77 13.11
C LYS A 555 -21.27 -24.84 12.91
N LEU A 556 -22.37 -24.52 12.21
CA LEU A 556 -23.44 -25.47 11.90
C LEU A 556 -22.97 -26.58 10.95
N ALA A 557 -22.18 -26.24 9.90
CA ALA A 557 -21.62 -27.21 8.99
C ALA A 557 -20.69 -28.21 9.73
N HIS A 558 -19.89 -27.71 10.69
CA HIS A 558 -19.01 -28.56 11.51
C HIS A 558 -19.79 -29.50 12.44
N LEU A 559 -20.92 -29.04 13.00
CA LEU A 559 -21.81 -29.86 13.82
C LEU A 559 -22.55 -30.94 12.98
N CYS A 560 -22.98 -30.58 11.77
CA CYS A 560 -23.64 -31.52 10.85
C CYS A 560 -22.66 -32.56 10.29
N GLY A 561 -21.41 -32.16 9.95
CA GLY A 561 -20.37 -33.07 9.48
C GLY A 561 -19.94 -34.12 10.53
N ARG A 562 -19.98 -33.77 11.83
CA ARG A 562 -19.74 -34.72 12.91
C ARG A 562 -20.87 -35.76 13.11
N ARG A 563 -22.11 -35.47 12.71
CA ARG A 563 -23.23 -36.42 12.80
C ARG A 563 -23.24 -37.47 11.71
N ASN A 564 -22.60 -37.22 10.57
CA ASN A 564 -22.52 -38.21 9.47
C ASN A 564 -21.32 -39.18 9.57
N ASN A 565 -20.46 -39.02 10.59
CA ASN A 565 -19.30 -39.89 10.85
C ASN A 565 -19.43 -40.68 12.17
N LYS A 566 -20.67 -40.93 12.66
CA LYS A 566 -20.94 -41.92 13.71
C LYS A 566 -21.67 -43.11 13.16
#